data_1e57d6ed35cb0170cde4dcdb09949cab
#
_entry.id   1e57d6ed35cb0170cde4dcdb09949cab
#
_cell.length_a   1.000
_cell.length_b   1.000
_cell.length_c   1.000
_cell.angle_alpha   90.00
_cell.angle_beta   90.00
_cell.angle_gamma   90.00
#
_symmetry.space_group_name_H-M   'P 1'
#
loop_
_entity.id
_entity.type
_entity.pdbx_description
1 polymer ?
#
loop_
_entity_poly.entity_id
_entity_poly.type
_entity_poly.pdbx_seq_one_letter_code
_entity_poly.pdbx_strand_id
1 'polypeptide(L)'
;MDVSLYDSLDGQVALVTGATRGIGKRIADRLTDHGATVYAGARDTADITAADRQAIELDVTVDAQREAAVDRIADETGRLDILVNNAGVMDSRGPLDEMAAETVDRTLDTNLRGPIHLTRQALDHLLERQGGRVVNVSSGLGAITQPQSGGMAAYRISKTGLNGLTCYLHGEYSDRGLLANSVCPGYVQTDMTDGSAPRTPEKGAETPVWLARFRPDGPSGRFWRDKNETEW
;
A
#
# COMPACT_ATOMS: atom_id res chain seq x y z
N MET A 1 -14.83 16.58 3.36
CA MET A 1 -15.21 16.27 1.95
C MET A 1 -16.13 15.05 1.99
N ASP A 2 -17.31 15.15 1.41
CA ASP A 2 -18.21 13.99 1.29
C ASP A 2 -17.74 13.16 0.09
N VAL A 3 -17.32 11.93 0.32
CA VAL A 3 -16.74 11.06 -0.70
C VAL A 3 -17.64 9.84 -0.87
N SER A 4 -18.00 9.55 -2.11
CA SER A 4 -18.81 8.38 -2.45
C SER A 4 -18.03 7.09 -2.22
N LEU A 5 -18.58 6.18 -1.42
CA LEU A 5 -17.95 4.91 -1.05
C LEU A 5 -18.82 3.74 -1.50
N TYR A 6 -18.14 2.62 -1.79
CA TYR A 6 -18.84 1.35 -1.86
C TYR A 6 -19.27 0.90 -0.44
N ASP A 7 -20.52 0.54 -0.26
CA ASP A 7 -21.02 -0.05 0.99
C ASP A 7 -20.51 -1.49 1.15
N SER A 8 -20.51 -2.26 0.06
CA SER A 8 -19.92 -3.58 -0.05
C SER A 8 -18.88 -3.63 -1.17
N LEU A 9 -17.87 -4.47 -1.01
CA LEU A 9 -16.87 -4.81 -2.02
C LEU A 9 -17.11 -6.20 -2.63
N ASP A 10 -18.33 -6.75 -2.50
CA ASP A 10 -18.70 -8.03 -3.07
C ASP A 10 -18.38 -8.09 -4.57
N GLY A 11 -17.72 -9.16 -4.99
CA GLY A 11 -17.26 -9.36 -6.37
C GLY A 11 -16.05 -8.51 -6.77
N GLN A 12 -15.42 -7.79 -5.85
CA GLN A 12 -14.16 -7.10 -6.07
C GLN A 12 -12.99 -7.88 -5.49
N VAL A 13 -11.83 -7.76 -6.12
CA VAL A 13 -10.60 -8.47 -5.77
C VAL A 13 -9.54 -7.48 -5.31
N ALA A 14 -8.92 -7.78 -4.17
CA ALA A 14 -7.88 -6.94 -3.57
C ALA A 14 -6.59 -7.72 -3.35
N LEU A 15 -5.45 -7.12 -3.69
CA LEU A 15 -4.12 -7.57 -3.28
C LEU A 15 -3.56 -6.62 -2.22
N VAL A 16 -3.19 -7.19 -1.05
CA VAL A 16 -2.57 -6.44 0.05
C VAL A 16 -1.18 -6.98 0.30
N THR A 17 -0.13 -6.17 0.10
CA THR A 17 1.25 -6.60 0.35
C THR A 17 1.63 -6.46 1.83
N GLY A 18 2.44 -7.39 2.36
CA GLY A 18 2.85 -7.38 3.76
C GLY A 18 1.68 -7.57 4.74
N ALA A 19 0.80 -8.52 4.43
CA ALA A 19 -0.48 -8.72 5.12
C ALA A 19 -0.43 -9.71 6.31
N THR A 20 0.76 -10.13 6.76
CA THR A 20 0.90 -11.11 7.87
C THR A 20 0.59 -10.52 9.24
N ARG A 21 0.89 -9.24 9.45
CA ARG A 21 0.79 -8.55 10.75
C ARG A 21 0.55 -7.04 10.61
N GLY A 22 0.42 -6.37 11.74
CA GLY A 22 0.33 -4.92 11.83
C GLY A 22 -0.78 -4.33 10.97
N ILE A 23 -0.47 -3.24 10.29
CA ILE A 23 -1.43 -2.47 9.46
C ILE A 23 -1.94 -3.33 8.29
N GLY A 24 -1.04 -4.02 7.57
CA GLY A 24 -1.39 -4.82 6.40
C GLY A 24 -2.39 -5.93 6.71
N LYS A 25 -2.18 -6.64 7.84
CA LYS A 25 -3.16 -7.62 8.31
C LYS A 25 -4.53 -6.98 8.55
N ARG A 26 -4.58 -5.83 9.23
CA ARG A 26 -5.86 -5.15 9.52
C ARG A 26 -6.54 -4.58 8.29
N ILE A 27 -5.76 -4.16 7.28
CA ILE A 27 -6.32 -3.79 5.97
C ILE A 27 -6.97 -5.02 5.33
N ALA A 28 -6.26 -6.14 5.26
CA ALA A 28 -6.79 -7.38 4.70
C ALA A 28 -8.04 -7.85 5.45
N ASP A 29 -8.02 -7.89 6.80
CA ASP A 29 -9.17 -8.23 7.64
C ASP A 29 -10.40 -7.40 7.23
N ARG A 30 -10.27 -6.07 7.21
CA ARG A 30 -11.40 -5.17 6.94
C ARG A 30 -11.89 -5.19 5.49
N LEU A 31 -11.01 -5.41 4.51
CA LEU A 31 -11.46 -5.56 3.13
C LEU A 31 -12.26 -6.86 2.95
N THR A 32 -11.86 -7.94 3.64
CA THR A 32 -12.65 -9.18 3.72
C THR A 32 -14.01 -8.95 4.39
N ASP A 33 -14.04 -8.23 5.52
CA ASP A 33 -15.29 -7.85 6.22
C ASP A 33 -16.24 -7.03 5.32
N HIS A 34 -15.70 -6.28 4.36
CA HIS A 34 -16.48 -5.55 3.35
C HIS A 34 -16.88 -6.40 2.13
N GLY A 35 -16.55 -7.70 2.09
CA GLY A 35 -16.96 -8.63 1.04
C GLY A 35 -15.95 -8.81 -0.10
N ALA A 36 -14.77 -8.17 -0.05
CA ALA A 36 -13.77 -8.36 -1.09
C ALA A 36 -13.15 -9.77 -1.03
N THR A 37 -12.83 -10.35 -2.19
CA THR A 37 -11.89 -11.46 -2.27
C THR A 37 -10.48 -10.91 -2.07
N VAL A 38 -9.84 -11.24 -0.93
CA VAL A 38 -8.55 -10.67 -0.56
C VAL A 38 -7.42 -11.67 -0.75
N TYR A 39 -6.44 -11.29 -1.55
CA TYR A 39 -5.13 -11.95 -1.62
C TYR A 39 -4.17 -11.27 -0.65
N ALA A 40 -3.79 -12.00 0.38
CA ALA A 40 -2.88 -11.53 1.41
C ALA A 40 -1.44 -11.91 1.05
N GLY A 41 -0.65 -10.94 0.61
CA GLY A 41 0.72 -11.13 0.18
C GLY A 41 1.68 -11.26 1.37
N ALA A 42 2.46 -12.35 1.41
CA ALA A 42 3.43 -12.67 2.43
C ALA A 42 4.66 -13.34 1.85
N ARG A 43 5.84 -13.15 2.45
CA ARG A 43 7.06 -13.89 2.09
C ARG A 43 6.98 -15.37 2.46
N ASP A 44 6.29 -15.67 3.55
CA ASP A 44 5.90 -17.01 3.94
C ASP A 44 4.37 -17.06 4.10
N THR A 45 3.72 -17.87 3.29
CA THR A 45 2.26 -18.02 3.32
C THR A 45 1.73 -18.67 4.59
N ALA A 46 2.56 -19.42 5.32
CA ALA A 46 2.21 -20.00 6.62
C ALA A 46 1.91 -18.92 7.69
N ASP A 47 2.42 -17.70 7.50
CA ASP A 47 2.12 -16.56 8.37
C ASP A 47 0.68 -16.02 8.17
N ILE A 48 -0.01 -16.41 7.10
CA ILE A 48 -1.41 -16.05 6.85
C ILE A 48 -2.31 -17.13 7.44
N THR A 49 -2.73 -16.94 8.67
CA THR A 49 -3.52 -17.95 9.42
C THR A 49 -5.03 -17.82 9.26
N ALA A 50 -5.52 -16.76 8.63
CA ALA A 50 -6.95 -16.52 8.45
C ALA A 50 -7.48 -17.29 7.23
N ALA A 51 -8.50 -18.11 7.44
CA ALA A 51 -9.07 -19.00 6.41
C ALA A 51 -9.99 -18.27 5.41
N ASP A 52 -10.34 -17.04 5.67
CA ASP A 52 -11.29 -16.22 4.90
C ASP A 52 -10.62 -15.38 3.79
N ARG A 53 -9.31 -15.59 3.56
CA ARG A 53 -8.54 -14.92 2.52
C ARG A 53 -7.56 -15.86 1.84
N GLN A 54 -7.14 -15.48 0.64
CA GLN A 54 -6.18 -16.25 -0.14
C GLN A 54 -4.75 -15.85 0.26
N ALA A 55 -3.99 -16.78 0.83
CA ALA A 55 -2.56 -16.55 1.05
C ALA A 55 -1.82 -16.62 -0.29
N ILE A 56 -0.95 -15.64 -0.56
CA ILE A 56 -0.13 -15.60 -1.76
C ILE A 56 1.33 -15.29 -1.41
N GLU A 57 2.25 -16.09 -1.95
CA GLU A 57 3.68 -15.85 -1.76
C GLU A 57 4.08 -14.60 -2.52
N LEU A 58 4.59 -13.61 -1.81
CA LEU A 58 4.95 -12.32 -2.39
C LEU A 58 6.02 -11.59 -1.57
N ASP A 59 7.27 -11.71 -1.99
CA ASP A 59 8.32 -10.74 -1.69
C ASP A 59 8.29 -9.68 -2.79
N VAL A 60 7.97 -8.44 -2.43
CA VAL A 60 7.87 -7.33 -3.39
C VAL A 60 9.19 -6.98 -4.06
N THR A 61 10.32 -7.49 -3.57
CA THR A 61 11.65 -7.30 -4.17
C THR A 61 11.99 -8.34 -5.24
N VAL A 62 11.23 -9.46 -5.31
CA VAL A 62 11.47 -10.57 -6.23
C VAL A 62 10.53 -10.48 -7.44
N ASP A 63 11.10 -10.30 -8.65
CA ASP A 63 10.32 -10.08 -9.87
C ASP A 63 9.37 -11.24 -10.18
N ALA A 64 9.90 -12.47 -10.16
CA ALA A 64 9.11 -13.67 -10.46
C ALA A 64 7.93 -13.88 -9.47
N GLN A 65 8.09 -13.49 -8.19
CA GLN A 65 7.00 -13.63 -7.23
C GLN A 65 5.91 -12.57 -7.45
N ARG A 66 6.29 -11.34 -7.85
CA ARG A 66 5.31 -10.31 -8.22
C ARG A 66 4.49 -10.71 -9.44
N GLU A 67 5.18 -11.21 -10.50
CA GLU A 67 4.55 -11.70 -11.72
C GLU A 67 3.60 -12.87 -11.40
N ALA A 68 4.10 -13.92 -10.73
CA ALA A 68 3.30 -15.07 -10.35
C ALA A 68 2.09 -14.72 -9.49
N ALA A 69 2.21 -13.71 -8.61
CA ALA A 69 1.09 -13.25 -7.79
C ALA A 69 0.00 -12.57 -8.62
N VAL A 70 0.37 -11.71 -9.56
CA VAL A 70 -0.60 -11.03 -10.44
C VAL A 70 -1.26 -12.05 -11.37
N ASP A 71 -0.49 -12.91 -11.99
CA ASP A 71 -0.98 -13.97 -12.90
C ASP A 71 -1.96 -14.90 -12.18
N ARG A 72 -1.61 -15.39 -10.99
CA ARG A 72 -2.50 -16.24 -10.20
C ARG A 72 -3.83 -15.54 -9.88
N ILE A 73 -3.81 -14.27 -9.49
CA ILE A 73 -5.04 -13.51 -9.22
C ILE A 73 -5.87 -13.40 -10.49
N ALA A 74 -5.25 -13.11 -11.63
CA ALA A 74 -5.93 -13.00 -12.91
C ALA A 74 -6.54 -14.34 -13.35
N ASP A 75 -5.80 -15.43 -13.23
CA ASP A 75 -6.27 -16.77 -13.60
C ASP A 75 -7.43 -17.25 -12.72
N GLU A 76 -7.37 -17.00 -11.40
CA GLU A 76 -8.39 -17.46 -10.46
C GLU A 76 -9.67 -16.60 -10.48
N THR A 77 -9.56 -15.29 -10.81
CA THR A 77 -10.67 -14.34 -10.63
C THR A 77 -11.04 -13.55 -11.88
N GLY A 78 -10.15 -13.49 -12.87
CA GLY A 78 -10.32 -12.67 -14.07
C GLY A 78 -10.27 -11.16 -13.79
N ARG A 79 -9.77 -10.71 -12.63
CA ARG A 79 -9.77 -9.28 -12.26
C ARG A 79 -8.86 -8.94 -11.10
N LEU A 80 -8.45 -7.68 -11.03
CA LEU A 80 -7.87 -7.07 -9.84
C LEU A 80 -8.38 -5.63 -9.74
N ASP A 81 -9.06 -5.29 -8.65
CA ASP A 81 -9.70 -3.98 -8.47
C ASP A 81 -8.94 -3.08 -7.51
N ILE A 82 -8.25 -3.66 -6.54
CA ILE A 82 -7.60 -2.94 -5.45
C ILE A 82 -6.20 -3.49 -5.24
N LEU A 83 -5.20 -2.61 -5.37
CA LEU A 83 -3.83 -2.88 -4.96
C LEU A 83 -3.46 -2.02 -3.76
N VAL A 84 -3.10 -2.66 -2.64
CA VAL A 84 -2.58 -1.96 -1.46
C VAL A 84 -1.10 -2.25 -1.31
N ASN A 85 -0.26 -1.29 -1.65
CA ASN A 85 1.18 -1.31 -1.42
C ASN A 85 1.46 -0.93 0.05
N ASN A 86 1.44 -1.95 0.92
CA ASN A 86 1.65 -1.77 2.37
C ASN A 86 3.00 -2.32 2.83
N ALA A 87 3.58 -3.33 2.17
CA ALA A 87 4.89 -3.86 2.54
C ALA A 87 5.94 -2.74 2.66
N GLY A 88 6.72 -2.77 3.73
CA GLY A 88 7.74 -1.76 3.96
C GLY A 88 8.65 -2.10 5.13
N VAL A 89 9.86 -1.54 5.08
CA VAL A 89 10.90 -1.67 6.10
C VAL A 89 11.46 -0.31 6.50
N MET A 90 12.00 -0.22 7.71
CA MET A 90 12.76 0.92 8.23
C MET A 90 13.92 0.38 9.05
N ASP A 91 15.02 0.05 8.38
CA ASP A 91 16.13 -0.69 8.97
C ASP A 91 17.15 0.19 9.69
N SER A 92 17.13 1.48 9.46
CA SER A 92 18.01 2.45 10.12
C SER A 92 17.27 3.74 10.46
N ARG A 93 17.59 4.28 11.62
CA ARG A 93 17.13 5.60 12.09
C ARG A 93 18.18 6.69 11.93
N GLY A 94 19.38 6.34 11.45
CA GLY A 94 20.51 7.27 11.29
C GLY A 94 20.36 8.26 10.13
N PRO A 95 21.26 9.25 10.08
CA PRO A 95 21.43 10.13 8.93
C PRO A 95 22.09 9.38 7.76
N LEU A 96 22.11 9.99 6.58
CA LEU A 96 22.53 9.34 5.35
C LEU A 96 24.01 8.93 5.35
N ASP A 97 24.88 9.76 5.91
CA ASP A 97 26.33 9.55 5.98
C ASP A 97 26.75 8.42 6.95
N GLU A 98 25.86 8.02 7.85
CA GLU A 98 26.07 6.88 8.77
C GLU A 98 25.39 5.58 8.30
N MET A 99 24.71 5.61 7.14
CA MET A 99 23.91 4.50 6.68
C MET A 99 24.69 3.59 5.73
N ALA A 100 24.71 2.28 5.98
CA ALA A 100 25.30 1.31 5.06
C ALA A 100 24.55 1.28 3.72
N ALA A 101 25.28 1.12 2.62
CA ALA A 101 24.71 1.09 1.28
C ALA A 101 23.62 0.00 1.14
N GLU A 102 23.86 -1.18 1.70
CA GLU A 102 22.92 -2.30 1.69
C GLU A 102 21.60 -1.98 2.40
N THR A 103 21.66 -1.13 3.44
CA THR A 103 20.46 -0.64 4.15
C THR A 103 19.65 0.31 3.29
N VAL A 104 20.36 1.20 2.56
CA VAL A 104 19.72 2.10 1.59
C VAL A 104 19.03 1.28 0.50
N ASP A 105 19.78 0.37 -0.14
CA ASP A 105 19.29 -0.46 -1.24
C ASP A 105 18.07 -1.29 -0.81
N ARG A 106 18.16 -2.01 0.30
CA ARG A 106 17.04 -2.82 0.82
C ARG A 106 15.80 -1.98 1.13
N THR A 107 15.99 -0.79 1.69
CA THR A 107 14.89 0.12 1.99
C THR A 107 14.22 0.62 0.71
N LEU A 108 15.00 1.04 -0.29
CA LEU A 108 14.47 1.50 -1.57
C LEU A 108 13.85 0.36 -2.36
N ASP A 109 14.45 -0.82 -2.38
CA ASP A 109 13.91 -1.99 -3.08
C ASP A 109 12.55 -2.40 -2.53
N THR A 110 12.40 -2.45 -1.21
CA THR A 110 11.14 -2.84 -0.58
C THR A 110 10.07 -1.73 -0.66
N ASN A 111 10.44 -0.50 -0.29
CA ASN A 111 9.44 0.56 -0.07
C ASN A 111 9.08 1.34 -1.33
N LEU A 112 9.90 1.28 -2.38
CA LEU A 112 9.73 2.08 -3.59
C LEU A 112 9.75 1.23 -4.86
N ARG A 113 10.85 0.54 -5.15
CA ARG A 113 10.98 -0.26 -6.39
C ARG A 113 9.98 -1.39 -6.44
N GLY A 114 9.78 -2.11 -5.33
CA GLY A 114 8.76 -3.16 -5.22
C GLY A 114 7.36 -2.66 -5.59
N PRO A 115 6.82 -1.61 -4.94
CA PRO A 115 5.56 -0.98 -5.32
C PRO A 115 5.48 -0.51 -6.78
N ILE A 116 6.56 0.10 -7.31
CA ILE A 116 6.60 0.52 -8.73
C ILE A 116 6.42 -0.69 -9.66
N HIS A 117 7.21 -1.75 -9.45
CA HIS A 117 7.18 -2.93 -10.33
C HIS A 117 5.87 -3.72 -10.18
N LEU A 118 5.39 -3.91 -8.95
CA LEU A 118 4.12 -4.61 -8.72
C LEU A 118 2.94 -3.84 -9.32
N THR A 119 2.91 -2.51 -9.13
CA THR A 119 1.86 -1.69 -9.74
C THR A 119 1.92 -1.77 -11.26
N ARG A 120 3.12 -1.72 -11.87
CA ARG A 120 3.30 -1.87 -13.32
C ARG A 120 2.75 -3.21 -13.84
N GLN A 121 3.02 -4.31 -13.14
CA GLN A 121 2.53 -5.65 -13.49
C GLN A 121 1.01 -5.77 -13.33
N ALA A 122 0.42 -5.08 -12.34
CA ALA A 122 -1.01 -5.09 -12.04
C ALA A 122 -1.84 -4.11 -12.89
N LEU A 123 -1.20 -3.16 -13.59
CA LEU A 123 -1.90 -2.02 -14.23
C LEU A 123 -2.97 -2.44 -15.23
N ASP A 124 -2.70 -3.43 -16.08
CA ASP A 124 -3.66 -3.85 -17.10
C ASP A 124 -4.97 -4.32 -16.45
N HIS A 125 -4.90 -5.10 -15.37
CA HIS A 125 -6.08 -5.57 -14.64
C HIS A 125 -6.79 -4.44 -13.89
N LEU A 126 -6.03 -3.51 -13.28
CA LEU A 126 -6.58 -2.35 -12.58
C LEU A 126 -7.29 -1.38 -13.54
N LEU A 127 -6.91 -1.38 -14.82
CA LEU A 127 -7.45 -0.49 -15.86
C LEU A 127 -8.54 -1.14 -16.72
N GLU A 128 -8.80 -2.44 -16.58
CA GLU A 128 -9.87 -3.13 -17.34
C GLU A 128 -11.25 -2.57 -17.03
N ARG A 129 -11.45 -2.02 -15.84
CA ARG A 129 -12.72 -1.46 -15.38
C ARG A 129 -12.51 -0.10 -14.75
N GLN A 130 -13.54 0.75 -14.84
CA GLN A 130 -13.52 2.04 -14.15
C GLN A 130 -13.47 1.83 -12.62
N GLY A 131 -12.62 2.59 -11.95
CA GLY A 131 -12.51 2.57 -10.50
C GLY A 131 -11.52 1.55 -9.95
N GLY A 132 -10.53 1.12 -10.72
CA GLY A 132 -9.33 0.47 -10.16
C GLY A 132 -8.64 1.37 -9.15
N ARG A 133 -8.16 0.82 -8.04
CA ARG A 133 -7.59 1.60 -6.92
C ARG A 133 -6.20 1.12 -6.55
N VAL A 134 -5.26 2.08 -6.49
CA VAL A 134 -3.94 1.89 -5.90
C VAL A 134 -3.86 2.70 -4.62
N VAL A 135 -3.66 2.02 -3.50
CA VAL A 135 -3.47 2.64 -2.18
C VAL A 135 -2.02 2.43 -1.75
N ASN A 136 -1.25 3.50 -1.72
CA ASN A 136 0.15 3.48 -1.31
C ASN A 136 0.26 3.86 0.18
N VAL A 137 0.62 2.90 1.04
CA VAL A 137 0.85 3.16 2.46
C VAL A 137 2.20 3.87 2.63
N SER A 138 2.14 5.18 2.63
CA SER A 138 3.26 6.10 2.76
C SER A 138 3.48 6.52 4.23
N SER A 139 4.01 7.69 4.45
CA SER A 139 4.30 8.25 5.79
C SER A 139 4.34 9.77 5.70
N GLY A 140 3.97 10.46 6.78
CA GLY A 140 4.24 11.89 6.93
C GLY A 140 5.74 12.22 6.86
N LEU A 141 6.63 11.24 7.11
CA LEU A 141 8.06 11.40 6.93
C LEU A 141 8.49 11.48 5.44
N GLY A 142 7.61 11.16 4.51
CA GLY A 142 7.81 11.34 3.07
C GLY A 142 7.21 12.63 2.51
N ALA A 143 6.62 13.48 3.35
CA ALA A 143 6.06 14.77 2.94
C ALA A 143 7.20 15.76 2.66
N ILE A 144 7.24 16.34 1.45
CA ILE A 144 8.30 17.27 1.03
C ILE A 144 8.03 18.73 1.39
N THR A 145 6.80 19.06 1.77
CA THR A 145 6.40 20.39 2.26
C THR A 145 6.93 20.67 3.67
N GLN A 146 7.42 19.63 4.37
CA GLN A 146 8.00 19.74 5.70
C GLN A 146 9.52 19.52 5.64
N PRO A 147 10.32 20.12 6.54
CA PRO A 147 11.75 19.86 6.61
C PRO A 147 12.06 18.37 6.77
N GLN A 148 12.87 17.83 5.88
CA GLN A 148 13.31 16.44 5.91
C GLN A 148 14.52 16.28 6.85
N SER A 149 14.29 16.22 8.16
CA SER A 149 15.34 16.13 9.19
C SER A 149 15.04 15.03 10.22
N GLY A 150 16.00 14.74 11.10
CA GLY A 150 15.83 13.76 12.18
C GLY A 150 16.13 12.32 11.77
N GLY A 151 17.06 12.11 10.82
CA GLY A 151 17.49 10.77 10.40
C GLY A 151 16.48 10.02 9.53
N MET A 152 16.56 8.68 9.51
CA MET A 152 15.72 7.79 8.70
C MET A 152 15.80 8.10 7.20
N ALA A 153 17.00 8.44 6.70
CA ALA A 153 17.19 9.01 5.37
C ALA A 153 16.58 8.15 4.25
N ALA A 154 16.98 6.87 4.14
CA ALA A 154 16.47 5.98 3.10
C ALA A 154 14.95 5.78 3.21
N TYR A 155 14.40 5.68 4.43
CA TYR A 155 12.97 5.55 4.64
C TYR A 155 12.20 6.79 4.15
N ARG A 156 12.65 8.01 4.52
CA ARG A 156 12.05 9.27 4.07
C ARG A 156 12.06 9.37 2.55
N ILE A 157 13.23 9.15 1.93
CA ILE A 157 13.41 9.17 0.47
C ILE A 157 12.46 8.16 -0.19
N SER A 158 12.39 6.93 0.32
CA SER A 158 11.51 5.90 -0.23
C SER A 158 10.03 6.29 -0.17
N LYS A 159 9.57 6.91 0.93
CA LYS A 159 8.18 7.33 1.09
C LYS A 159 7.85 8.59 0.27
N THR A 160 8.82 9.50 0.08
CA THR A 160 8.71 10.61 -0.89
C THR A 160 8.57 10.07 -2.32
N GLY A 161 9.41 9.08 -2.71
CA GLY A 161 9.30 8.43 -4.01
C GLY A 161 7.96 7.73 -4.21
N LEU A 162 7.42 7.09 -3.17
CA LEU A 162 6.10 6.44 -3.21
C LEU A 162 4.96 7.46 -3.38
N ASN A 163 5.09 8.65 -2.79
CA ASN A 163 4.19 9.78 -3.04
C ASN A 163 4.29 10.24 -4.50
N GLY A 164 5.51 10.32 -5.05
CA GLY A 164 5.75 10.62 -6.46
C GLY A 164 5.10 9.59 -7.40
N LEU A 165 5.17 8.30 -7.08
CA LEU A 165 4.47 7.26 -7.83
C LEU A 165 2.94 7.51 -7.85
N THR A 166 2.36 7.90 -6.72
CA THR A 166 0.93 8.23 -6.63
C THR A 166 0.55 9.38 -7.55
N CYS A 167 1.33 10.47 -7.54
CA CYS A 167 1.10 11.62 -8.43
C CYS A 167 1.22 11.22 -9.91
N TYR A 168 2.23 10.40 -10.25
CA TYR A 168 2.42 9.92 -11.62
C TYR A 168 1.23 9.06 -12.09
N LEU A 169 0.82 8.08 -11.26
CA LEU A 169 -0.31 7.20 -11.59
C LEU A 169 -1.60 7.99 -11.81
N HIS A 170 -1.84 9.01 -10.99
CA HIS A 170 -2.99 9.91 -11.19
C HIS A 170 -2.87 10.67 -12.51
N GLY A 171 -1.73 11.34 -12.75
CA GLY A 171 -1.53 12.15 -13.95
C GLY A 171 -1.66 11.37 -15.25
N GLU A 172 -1.21 10.11 -15.27
CA GLU A 172 -1.15 9.29 -16.47
C GLU A 172 -2.41 8.46 -16.70
N TYR A 173 -3.10 8.01 -15.61
CA TYR A 173 -4.14 6.98 -15.74
C TYR A 173 -5.50 7.39 -15.15
N SER A 174 -5.67 8.59 -14.60
CA SER A 174 -6.97 9.02 -14.06
C SER A 174 -8.06 9.09 -15.13
N ASP A 175 -7.71 9.54 -16.34
CA ASP A 175 -8.64 9.57 -17.47
C ASP A 175 -9.07 8.17 -17.94
N ARG A 176 -8.30 7.13 -17.56
CA ARG A 176 -8.64 5.71 -17.75
C ARG A 176 -9.39 5.12 -16.57
N GLY A 177 -9.72 5.93 -15.56
CA GLY A 177 -10.52 5.55 -14.40
C GLY A 177 -9.73 4.97 -13.22
N LEU A 178 -8.37 5.08 -13.20
CA LEU A 178 -7.56 4.67 -12.06
C LEU A 178 -7.63 5.72 -10.94
N LEU A 179 -7.87 5.25 -9.72
CA LEU A 179 -7.73 6.07 -8.50
C LEU A 179 -6.44 5.67 -7.77
N ALA A 180 -5.48 6.56 -7.72
CA ALA A 180 -4.23 6.36 -6.99
C ALA A 180 -4.12 7.36 -5.84
N ASN A 181 -3.93 6.87 -4.61
CA ASN A 181 -3.83 7.72 -3.44
C ASN A 181 -2.73 7.21 -2.49
N SER A 182 -2.02 8.14 -1.87
CA SER A 182 -1.10 7.87 -0.76
C SER A 182 -1.78 8.08 0.59
N VAL A 183 -1.35 7.35 1.61
CA VAL A 183 -1.87 7.51 2.98
C VAL A 183 -0.76 7.45 4.02
N CYS A 184 -0.81 8.37 4.98
CA CYS A 184 -0.04 8.30 6.21
C CYS A 184 -0.90 7.61 7.28
N PRO A 185 -0.57 6.39 7.75
CA PRO A 185 -1.35 5.72 8.80
C PRO A 185 -1.15 6.34 10.20
N GLY A 186 -0.22 7.28 10.32
CA GLY A 186 0.23 7.84 11.58
C GLY A 186 1.33 6.99 12.23
N TYR A 187 1.62 7.26 13.51
CA TYR A 187 2.59 6.50 14.30
C TYR A 187 1.87 5.31 14.96
N VAL A 188 2.08 4.11 14.40
CA VAL A 188 1.27 2.91 14.68
C VAL A 188 2.13 1.82 15.34
N GLN A 189 1.57 1.12 16.32
CA GLN A 189 2.17 -0.02 17.01
C GLN A 189 2.41 -1.17 16.05
N THR A 190 3.64 -1.31 15.60
CA THR A 190 4.13 -2.38 14.73
C THR A 190 5.55 -2.72 15.14
N ASP A 191 6.13 -3.77 14.58
CA ASP A 191 7.53 -4.12 14.81
C ASP A 191 8.48 -2.98 14.38
N MET A 192 8.10 -2.20 13.37
CA MET A 192 8.85 -1.04 12.91
C MET A 192 8.98 0.07 13.99
N THR A 193 8.05 0.09 14.95
CA THR A 193 7.99 1.10 16.03
C THR A 193 8.22 0.48 17.41
N ASP A 194 8.73 -0.75 17.46
CA ASP A 194 8.95 -1.52 18.69
C ASP A 194 7.71 -1.58 19.61
N GLY A 195 6.52 -1.50 19.01
CA GLY A 195 5.24 -1.50 19.73
C GLY A 195 4.94 -0.26 20.57
N SER A 196 5.83 0.75 20.59
CA SER A 196 5.74 1.90 21.50
C SER A 196 4.86 3.05 21.01
N ALA A 197 4.34 2.96 19.79
CA ALA A 197 3.53 4.01 19.18
C ALA A 197 2.13 4.13 19.82
N PRO A 198 1.49 5.31 19.78
CA PRO A 198 0.20 5.52 20.45
C PRO A 198 -1.01 4.97 19.67
N ARG A 199 -0.87 4.68 18.37
CA ARG A 199 -1.98 4.20 17.54
C ARG A 199 -1.95 2.68 17.43
N THR A 200 -3.12 2.05 17.49
CA THR A 200 -3.24 0.62 17.20
C THR A 200 -3.19 0.35 15.69
N PRO A 201 -2.85 -0.88 15.26
CA PRO A 201 -2.91 -1.28 13.85
C PRO A 201 -4.31 -1.10 13.24
N GLU A 202 -5.38 -1.33 14.02
CA GLU A 202 -6.76 -1.11 13.61
C GLU A 202 -7.02 0.34 13.22
N LYS A 203 -6.51 1.28 14.02
CA LYS A 203 -6.62 2.72 13.74
C LYS A 203 -5.80 3.11 12.52
N GLY A 204 -4.60 2.53 12.38
CA GLY A 204 -3.74 2.74 11.20
C GLY A 204 -4.36 2.25 9.88
N ALA A 205 -5.19 1.21 9.94
CA ALA A 205 -5.85 0.63 8.76
C ALA A 205 -7.11 1.40 8.31
N GLU A 206 -7.68 2.28 9.13
CA GLU A 206 -8.96 2.95 8.81
C GLU A 206 -8.90 3.76 7.50
N THR A 207 -7.88 4.57 7.32
CA THR A 207 -7.77 5.43 6.12
C THR A 207 -7.41 4.63 4.87
N PRO A 208 -6.45 3.68 4.88
CA PRO A 208 -6.21 2.79 3.74
C PRO A 208 -7.47 2.05 3.28
N VAL A 209 -8.25 1.48 4.20
CA VAL A 209 -9.50 0.79 3.87
C VAL A 209 -10.55 1.76 3.31
N TRP A 210 -10.65 2.96 3.86
CA TRP A 210 -11.56 3.98 3.35
C TRP A 210 -11.20 4.37 1.90
N LEU A 211 -9.91 4.53 1.56
CA LEU A 211 -9.44 4.79 0.20
C LEU A 211 -9.73 3.62 -0.75
N ALA A 212 -9.56 2.39 -0.28
CA ALA A 212 -9.86 1.19 -1.05
C ALA A 212 -11.35 1.04 -1.40
N ARG A 213 -12.24 1.78 -0.71
CA ARG A 213 -13.68 1.79 -0.94
C ARG A 213 -14.18 2.94 -1.80
N PHE A 214 -13.29 3.77 -2.35
CA PHE A 214 -13.71 4.86 -3.22
C PHE A 214 -14.42 4.32 -4.46
N ARG A 215 -15.50 4.99 -4.84
CA ARG A 215 -16.16 4.78 -6.13
C ARG A 215 -15.39 5.46 -7.24
N PRO A 216 -15.66 5.16 -8.53
CA PRO A 216 -14.91 5.71 -9.67
C PRO A 216 -14.86 7.25 -9.74
N ASP A 217 -15.81 7.93 -9.12
CA ASP A 217 -15.89 9.39 -8.99
C ASP A 217 -15.13 9.95 -7.78
N GLY A 218 -14.45 9.08 -7.04
CA GLY A 218 -13.68 9.45 -5.85
C GLY A 218 -12.41 10.24 -6.16
N PRO A 219 -11.85 10.92 -5.13
CA PRO A 219 -10.59 11.65 -5.28
C PRO A 219 -9.41 10.75 -5.66
N SER A 220 -8.53 11.26 -6.50
CA SER A 220 -7.29 10.62 -6.92
C SER A 220 -6.12 11.60 -6.89
N GLY A 221 -4.88 11.10 -6.80
CA GLY A 221 -3.67 11.91 -6.81
C GLY A 221 -3.47 12.70 -5.52
N ARG A 222 -3.91 12.18 -4.39
CA ARG A 222 -3.88 12.91 -3.11
C ARG A 222 -3.15 12.14 -2.02
N PHE A 223 -2.70 12.88 -1.01
CA PHE A 223 -2.13 12.35 0.21
C PHE A 223 -3.10 12.53 1.38
N TRP A 224 -3.32 11.45 2.16
CA TRP A 224 -4.37 11.39 3.17
C TRP A 224 -3.83 11.02 4.54
N ARG A 225 -4.42 11.61 5.58
CA ARG A 225 -4.24 11.21 6.98
C ARG A 225 -5.56 11.36 7.73
N ASP A 226 -5.98 10.32 8.45
CA ASP A 226 -7.23 10.33 9.23
C ASP A 226 -8.46 10.76 8.37
N LYS A 227 -8.51 10.27 7.12
CA LYS A 227 -9.53 10.60 6.10
C LYS A 227 -9.59 12.08 5.69
N ASN A 228 -8.58 12.85 6.05
CA ASN A 228 -8.41 14.23 5.62
C ASN A 228 -7.24 14.31 4.63
N GLU A 229 -7.39 15.16 3.61
CA GLU A 229 -6.28 15.49 2.73
C GLU A 229 -5.18 16.21 3.51
N THR A 230 -3.94 15.87 3.23
CA THR A 230 -2.75 16.49 3.83
C THR A 230 -1.76 16.86 2.75
N GLU A 231 -0.82 17.74 3.06
CA GLU A 231 0.22 18.16 2.14
C GLU A 231 1.24 17.03 1.88
N TRP A 232 1.82 17.10 0.67
CA TRP A 232 2.87 16.19 0.21
C TRP A 232 4.20 16.42 0.92
#